data_3d1fcfaee1b80f1e9d50d8ebbff2ab7c
#
_entry.id   3d1fcfaee1b80f1e9d50d8ebbff2ab7c
#
_cell.length_a   1.000
_cell.length_b   1.000
_cell.length_c   1.000
_cell.angle_alpha   90.00
_cell.angle_beta   90.00
_cell.angle_gamma   90.00
#
_symmetry.space_group_name_H-M   'P 1'
#
loop_
_entity.id
_entity.type
_entity.pdbx_description
1 polymer ?
#
loop_
_entity_poly.entity_id
_entity_poly.type
_entity_poly.pdbx_seq_one_letter_code
_entity_poly.pdbx_strand_id
1 'polypeptide(L)'
;MRLMSALLAILFVTGCSAAPSTSLPALDAAGVAAMDGTLQAAVDKGEIPGVVAAVTNKDQVLYVKAFGKQNAAQGVSMSTDTLFRIASMTKPVTSLGIMMLYEQGKLQLDDPVSTHLPAYKDRPVIETFNEHDATYTTRPAKSEMTIRHLLTHTSGLSYPFTSPEVFAIQQKTKQDPREMPLLSDPGTRWVYSASTSVLGEIVEKLSGQGIEAFDQERIFRPLGMVDTSYYVPAEKTARLVTVHRREETGLVEAPNPATYTATVRGDGGLVSTASDYAAFLQLFLNEGSWRGQTLLKPDSIRLMTTNQIGSVVVDEMPAVIPRTSAVFPFGAGKDKFGLGFQITMTEGRPMHERGVGSYTWAGINNTHFWVDPENGIGVVFLTQVLPFYNAVSMDVMRRFEKAVYEHLK
;
A
#
# COMPACT_ATOMS: atom_id res chain seq x y z
N MET A 1 34.25 -32.42 -73.32
CA MET A 1 34.47 -31.71 -72.05
C MET A 1 33.10 -31.56 -71.32
N ARG A 2 32.87 -32.41 -70.34
CA ARG A 2 31.62 -32.39 -69.52
C ARG A 2 31.91 -31.69 -68.20
N LEU A 3 31.27 -30.59 -67.97
CA LEU A 3 31.28 -29.93 -66.65
C LEU A 3 30.28 -30.64 -65.71
N MET A 4 30.78 -31.14 -64.60
CA MET A 4 29.95 -31.59 -63.45
C MET A 4 29.71 -30.43 -62.54
N SER A 5 28.45 -30.05 -62.38
CA SER A 5 28.03 -29.12 -61.37
C SER A 5 27.72 -29.87 -60.08
N ALA A 6 28.43 -29.56 -58.98
CA ALA A 6 28.15 -30.10 -57.64
C ALA A 6 27.15 -29.18 -56.95
N LEU A 7 25.98 -29.72 -56.58
CA LEU A 7 24.99 -29.06 -55.73
C LEU A 7 25.39 -29.27 -54.26
N LEU A 8 25.66 -28.17 -53.55
CA LEU A 8 25.90 -28.15 -52.09
C LEU A 8 24.56 -27.95 -51.37
N ALA A 9 24.06 -28.98 -50.73
CA ALA A 9 22.86 -28.90 -49.88
C ALA A 9 23.25 -28.38 -48.50
N ILE A 10 22.80 -27.16 -48.16
CA ILE A 10 22.94 -26.59 -46.82
C ILE A 10 21.73 -27.05 -45.98
N LEU A 11 21.98 -27.93 -45.01
CA LEU A 11 21.00 -28.28 -43.99
C LEU A 11 20.91 -27.13 -42.97
N PHE A 12 19.80 -26.42 -42.96
CA PHE A 12 19.42 -25.55 -41.83
C PHE A 12 18.89 -26.41 -40.67
N VAL A 13 19.68 -26.56 -39.61
CA VAL A 13 19.24 -27.11 -38.35
C VAL A 13 18.58 -25.95 -37.60
N THR A 14 17.25 -25.86 -37.62
CA THR A 14 16.48 -24.97 -36.75
C THR A 14 16.52 -25.56 -35.36
N GLY A 15 17.46 -25.10 -34.53
CA GLY A 15 17.45 -25.33 -33.10
C GLY A 15 16.27 -24.56 -32.48
N CYS A 16 15.19 -25.26 -32.16
CA CYS A 16 14.18 -24.74 -31.23
C CYS A 16 14.84 -24.61 -29.85
N SER A 17 15.32 -23.42 -29.51
CA SER A 17 15.66 -23.09 -28.15
C SER A 17 14.34 -22.96 -27.39
N ALA A 18 13.97 -23.99 -26.63
CA ALA A 18 12.88 -23.88 -25.66
C ALA A 18 13.29 -22.79 -24.67
N ALA A 19 12.47 -21.72 -24.56
CA ALA A 19 12.62 -20.76 -23.50
C ALA A 19 12.58 -21.50 -22.15
N PRO A 20 13.42 -21.15 -21.15
CA PRO A 20 13.35 -21.78 -19.85
C PRO A 20 11.94 -21.59 -19.31
N SER A 21 11.24 -22.68 -19.02
CA SER A 21 9.99 -22.64 -18.27
C SER A 21 10.38 -22.23 -16.85
N THR A 22 10.25 -20.94 -16.54
CA THR A 22 10.34 -20.50 -15.13
C THR A 22 9.16 -21.13 -14.42
N SER A 23 9.43 -22.10 -13.57
CA SER A 23 8.43 -22.65 -12.66
C SER A 23 7.85 -21.52 -11.82
N LEU A 24 6.54 -21.55 -11.59
CA LEU A 24 5.92 -20.58 -10.68
C LEU A 24 6.52 -20.75 -9.27
N PRO A 25 6.73 -19.65 -8.53
CA PRO A 25 7.22 -19.72 -7.17
C PRO A 25 6.28 -20.56 -6.32
N ALA A 26 6.86 -21.36 -5.44
CA ALA A 26 6.16 -22.29 -4.56
C ALA A 26 6.80 -22.29 -3.16
N LEU A 27 6.03 -22.72 -2.18
CA LEU A 27 6.49 -22.95 -0.80
C LEU A 27 6.48 -24.44 -0.51
N ASP A 28 7.53 -24.95 0.10
CA ASP A 28 7.55 -26.33 0.57
C ASP A 28 6.94 -26.48 1.97
N ALA A 29 6.74 -27.75 2.39
CA ALA A 29 6.17 -28.03 3.71
C ALA A 29 7.05 -27.50 4.88
N ALA A 30 8.37 -27.45 4.69
CA ALA A 30 9.29 -26.89 5.69
C ALA A 30 9.10 -25.39 5.83
N GLY A 31 8.93 -24.66 4.71
CA GLY A 31 8.65 -23.24 4.72
C GLY A 31 7.30 -22.91 5.35
N VAL A 32 6.26 -23.69 5.02
CA VAL A 32 4.96 -23.54 5.71
C VAL A 32 5.11 -23.71 7.21
N ALA A 33 5.83 -24.75 7.66
CA ALA A 33 6.07 -25.00 9.09
C ALA A 33 6.91 -23.89 9.77
N ALA A 34 7.90 -23.33 9.08
CA ALA A 34 8.73 -22.22 9.59
C ALA A 34 7.91 -20.95 9.78
N MET A 35 7.07 -20.60 8.80
CA MET A 35 6.14 -19.47 8.91
C MET A 35 5.14 -19.67 10.06
N ASP A 36 4.53 -20.86 10.15
CA ASP A 36 3.63 -21.22 11.25
C ASP A 36 4.28 -21.07 12.61
N GLY A 37 5.47 -21.65 12.77
CA GLY A 37 6.25 -21.56 14.02
C GLY A 37 6.58 -20.12 14.40
N THR A 38 6.95 -19.30 13.43
CA THR A 38 7.27 -17.87 13.63
C THR A 38 6.05 -17.10 14.14
N LEU A 39 4.91 -17.27 13.50
CA LEU A 39 3.69 -16.54 13.85
C LEU A 39 3.07 -17.03 15.16
N GLN A 40 3.05 -18.34 15.37
CA GLN A 40 2.56 -18.92 16.64
C GLN A 40 3.42 -18.46 17.82
N ALA A 41 4.75 -18.51 17.68
CA ALA A 41 5.66 -18.07 18.75
C ALA A 41 5.50 -16.58 19.09
N ALA A 42 5.20 -15.72 18.10
CA ALA A 42 4.94 -14.31 18.35
C ALA A 42 3.66 -14.09 19.17
N VAL A 43 2.62 -14.87 18.88
CA VAL A 43 1.36 -14.84 19.65
C VAL A 43 1.58 -15.37 21.07
N ASP A 44 2.25 -16.52 21.21
CA ASP A 44 2.49 -17.17 22.51
C ASP A 44 3.32 -16.30 23.46
N LYS A 45 4.24 -15.49 22.92
CA LYS A 45 5.03 -14.49 23.66
C LYS A 45 4.28 -13.18 23.95
N GLY A 46 3.07 -13.01 23.45
CA GLY A 46 2.33 -11.74 23.55
C GLY A 46 2.95 -10.58 22.76
N GLU A 47 3.77 -10.89 21.76
CA GLU A 47 4.33 -9.88 20.87
C GLU A 47 3.27 -9.23 19.99
N ILE A 48 2.26 -9.98 19.56
CA ILE A 48 1.05 -9.53 18.86
C ILE A 48 -0.17 -10.28 19.38
N PRO A 49 -1.37 -9.69 19.37
CA PRO A 49 -2.58 -10.37 19.86
C PRO A 49 -3.06 -11.46 18.90
N GLY A 50 -2.78 -11.26 17.62
CA GLY A 50 -3.11 -12.18 16.55
C GLY A 50 -2.70 -11.61 15.19
N VAL A 51 -2.68 -12.49 14.19
CA VAL A 51 -2.25 -12.19 12.83
C VAL A 51 -2.95 -13.08 11.83
N VAL A 52 -3.24 -12.54 10.64
CA VAL A 52 -3.51 -13.32 9.43
C VAL A 52 -2.46 -12.94 8.39
N ALA A 53 -1.76 -13.93 7.87
CA ALA A 53 -0.76 -13.72 6.83
C ALA A 53 -1.08 -14.56 5.59
N ALA A 54 -0.79 -14.01 4.42
CA ALA A 54 -0.93 -14.69 3.14
C ALA A 54 0.29 -14.49 2.26
N VAL A 55 0.65 -15.52 1.49
CA VAL A 55 1.63 -15.46 0.41
C VAL A 55 0.94 -15.96 -0.85
N THR A 56 1.11 -15.26 -1.94
CA THR A 56 0.52 -15.61 -3.22
C THR A 56 1.56 -15.52 -4.34
N ASN A 57 1.42 -16.34 -5.36
CA ASN A 57 2.01 -16.07 -6.67
C ASN A 57 0.93 -15.48 -7.60
N LYS A 58 1.24 -15.33 -8.86
CA LYS A 58 0.29 -14.72 -9.82
C LYS A 58 -0.98 -15.54 -10.04
N ASP A 59 -0.99 -16.85 -9.77
CA ASP A 59 -2.08 -17.76 -10.11
C ASP A 59 -2.85 -18.28 -8.89
N GLN A 60 -2.18 -18.39 -7.72
CA GLN A 60 -2.78 -19.01 -6.55
C GLN A 60 -2.20 -18.47 -5.22
N VAL A 61 -3.00 -18.60 -4.17
CA VAL A 61 -2.55 -18.38 -2.81
C VAL A 61 -1.72 -19.59 -2.36
N LEU A 62 -0.46 -19.37 -2.00
CA LEU A 62 0.48 -20.41 -1.56
C LEU A 62 0.38 -20.68 -0.07
N TYR A 63 -0.01 -19.66 0.69
CA TYR A 63 -0.14 -19.68 2.13
C TYR A 63 -1.23 -18.71 2.57
N VAL A 64 -2.14 -19.13 3.45
CA VAL A 64 -3.01 -18.27 4.22
C VAL A 64 -3.32 -18.94 5.55
N LYS A 65 -2.91 -18.31 6.66
CA LYS A 65 -3.16 -18.83 8.01
C LYS A 65 -3.40 -17.71 9.02
N ALA A 66 -4.06 -18.08 10.10
CA ALA A 66 -4.47 -17.22 11.20
C ALA A 66 -3.94 -17.76 12.53
N PHE A 67 -3.41 -16.88 13.38
CA PHE A 67 -2.88 -17.20 14.69
C PHE A 67 -3.37 -16.19 15.73
N GLY A 68 -3.59 -16.65 16.96
CA GLY A 68 -3.96 -15.79 18.08
C GLY A 68 -5.44 -15.47 18.18
N LYS A 69 -5.76 -14.28 18.67
CA LYS A 69 -7.13 -13.85 18.98
C LYS A 69 -7.57 -12.68 18.09
N GLN A 70 -8.78 -12.84 17.54
CA GLN A 70 -9.51 -11.74 16.89
C GLN A 70 -10.07 -10.77 17.94
N ASN A 71 -10.60 -11.32 19.02
CA ASN A 71 -11.07 -10.59 20.19
C ASN A 71 -10.58 -11.31 21.45
N ALA A 72 -9.56 -10.75 22.10
CA ALA A 72 -8.94 -11.35 23.27
C ALA A 72 -9.86 -11.34 24.49
N ALA A 73 -10.60 -10.25 24.70
CA ALA A 73 -11.52 -10.09 25.85
C ALA A 73 -12.67 -11.10 25.81
N GLN A 74 -13.14 -11.48 24.63
CA GLN A 74 -14.19 -12.46 24.42
C GLN A 74 -13.66 -13.90 24.14
N GLY A 75 -12.36 -14.08 24.10
CA GLY A 75 -11.73 -15.36 23.78
C GLY A 75 -11.90 -15.84 22.33
N VAL A 76 -12.39 -14.99 21.42
CA VAL A 76 -12.62 -15.34 20.01
C VAL A 76 -11.30 -15.52 19.30
N SER A 77 -11.11 -16.69 18.69
CA SER A 77 -9.89 -17.00 17.93
C SER A 77 -9.86 -16.28 16.60
N MET A 78 -8.64 -15.94 16.13
CA MET A 78 -8.40 -15.42 14.78
C MET A 78 -8.78 -16.49 13.75
N SER A 79 -9.38 -16.06 12.64
CA SER A 79 -9.69 -16.92 11.49
C SER A 79 -9.18 -16.26 10.21
N THR A 80 -9.00 -17.03 9.15
CA THR A 80 -8.49 -16.52 7.86
C THR A 80 -9.45 -15.54 7.18
N ASP A 81 -10.71 -15.52 7.59
CA ASP A 81 -11.76 -14.61 7.14
C ASP A 81 -12.00 -13.43 8.09
N THR A 82 -11.15 -13.26 9.12
CA THR A 82 -11.18 -12.09 10.00
C THR A 82 -11.02 -10.79 9.21
N LEU A 83 -11.86 -9.81 9.52
CA LEU A 83 -11.84 -8.48 8.92
C LEU A 83 -10.86 -7.56 9.65
N PHE A 84 -9.96 -6.96 8.90
CA PHE A 84 -8.98 -6.00 9.40
C PHE A 84 -9.25 -4.60 8.88
N ARG A 85 -9.09 -3.58 9.71
CA ARG A 85 -8.99 -2.20 9.25
C ARG A 85 -7.65 -2.01 8.60
N ILE A 86 -7.63 -2.01 7.27
CA ILE A 86 -6.38 -1.95 6.50
C ILE A 86 -5.83 -0.52 6.36
N ALA A 87 -6.58 0.48 6.82
CA ALA A 87 -6.15 1.87 6.87
C ALA A 87 -5.49 2.33 5.57
N SER A 88 -4.22 2.77 5.61
CA SER A 88 -3.52 3.32 4.44
C SER A 88 -3.22 2.31 3.32
N MET A 89 -3.45 1.00 3.54
CA MET A 89 -3.49 0.05 2.42
C MET A 89 -4.69 0.30 1.47
N THR A 90 -5.62 1.19 1.82
CA THR A 90 -6.64 1.75 0.92
C THR A 90 -6.04 2.55 -0.24
N LYS A 91 -4.90 3.23 -0.04
CA LYS A 91 -4.31 4.16 -1.01
C LYS A 91 -4.00 3.54 -2.38
N PRO A 92 -3.39 2.35 -2.46
CA PRO A 92 -3.20 1.67 -3.74
C PRO A 92 -4.51 1.37 -4.49
N VAL A 93 -5.60 1.08 -3.76
CA VAL A 93 -6.92 0.83 -4.35
C VAL A 93 -7.45 2.11 -5.00
N THR A 94 -7.43 3.24 -4.29
CA THR A 94 -7.80 4.55 -4.83
C THR A 94 -6.91 4.95 -6.01
N SER A 95 -5.61 4.68 -5.92
CA SER A 95 -4.66 4.94 -7.03
C SER A 95 -5.00 4.11 -8.27
N LEU A 96 -5.39 2.84 -8.10
CA LEU A 96 -5.88 2.00 -9.19
C LEU A 96 -7.16 2.62 -9.83
N GLY A 97 -8.09 3.12 -9.02
CA GLY A 97 -9.28 3.83 -9.50
C GLY A 97 -8.94 5.07 -10.35
N ILE A 98 -7.97 5.87 -9.93
CA ILE A 98 -7.46 7.01 -10.73
C ILE A 98 -6.87 6.52 -12.05
N MET A 99 -6.09 5.45 -12.04
CA MET A 99 -5.48 4.91 -13.27
C MET A 99 -6.52 4.33 -14.23
N MET A 100 -7.63 3.78 -13.72
CA MET A 100 -8.76 3.38 -14.57
C MET A 100 -9.42 4.60 -15.24
N LEU A 101 -9.56 5.73 -14.54
CA LEU A 101 -10.07 6.98 -15.10
C LEU A 101 -9.08 7.60 -16.10
N TYR A 102 -7.78 7.49 -15.86
CA TYR A 102 -6.72 7.89 -16.78
C TYR A 102 -6.81 7.11 -18.11
N GLU A 103 -6.95 5.77 -18.07
CA GLU A 103 -7.12 4.96 -19.28
C GLU A 103 -8.40 5.26 -20.04
N GLN A 104 -9.44 5.76 -19.37
CA GLN A 104 -10.67 6.23 -19.99
C GLN A 104 -10.53 7.64 -20.61
N GLY A 105 -9.36 8.28 -20.48
CA GLY A 105 -9.12 9.64 -20.97
C GLY A 105 -9.85 10.74 -20.19
N LYS A 106 -10.35 10.44 -18.97
CA LYS A 106 -11.07 11.40 -18.13
C LYS A 106 -10.16 12.38 -17.40
N LEU A 107 -8.88 12.06 -17.28
CA LEU A 107 -7.83 12.90 -16.74
C LEU A 107 -6.48 12.55 -17.36
N GLN A 108 -5.50 13.46 -17.20
CA GLN A 108 -4.09 13.21 -17.46
C GLN A 108 -3.32 13.28 -16.13
N LEU A 109 -2.21 12.53 -16.02
CA LEU A 109 -1.41 12.50 -14.78
C LEU A 109 -0.83 13.87 -14.42
N ASP A 110 -0.54 14.69 -15.42
CA ASP A 110 0.05 16.01 -15.23
C ASP A 110 -0.99 17.15 -15.30
N ASP A 111 -2.29 16.84 -15.33
CA ASP A 111 -3.34 17.83 -15.16
C ASP A 111 -3.20 18.51 -13.79
N PRO A 112 -3.34 19.85 -13.72
CA PRO A 112 -3.52 20.54 -12.45
C PRO A 112 -4.74 19.98 -11.70
N VAL A 113 -4.58 19.75 -10.40
CA VAL A 113 -5.71 19.31 -9.55
C VAL A 113 -6.87 20.30 -9.63
N SER A 114 -6.58 21.59 -9.77
CA SER A 114 -7.54 22.67 -9.91
C SER A 114 -8.48 22.53 -11.11
N THR A 115 -8.06 21.80 -12.15
CA THR A 115 -8.91 21.47 -13.32
C THR A 115 -10.13 20.65 -12.91
N HIS A 116 -9.96 19.77 -11.95
CA HIS A 116 -11.03 18.88 -11.47
C HIS A 116 -11.64 19.41 -10.17
N LEU A 117 -10.84 19.97 -9.28
CA LEU A 117 -11.22 20.50 -7.96
C LEU A 117 -10.75 21.95 -7.82
N PRO A 118 -11.54 22.96 -8.21
CA PRO A 118 -11.13 24.38 -8.21
C PRO A 118 -10.63 24.92 -6.86
N ALA A 119 -11.05 24.32 -5.73
CA ALA A 119 -10.58 24.68 -4.39
C ALA A 119 -9.07 24.48 -4.17
N TYR A 120 -8.41 23.72 -5.07
CA TYR A 120 -6.97 23.47 -4.98
C TYR A 120 -6.13 24.42 -5.85
N LYS A 121 -6.78 25.40 -6.48
CA LYS A 121 -6.07 26.43 -7.25
C LYS A 121 -5.28 27.36 -6.34
N ASP A 122 -4.10 27.80 -6.82
CA ASP A 122 -3.25 28.82 -6.18
C ASP A 122 -2.94 28.52 -4.69
N ARG A 123 -2.75 27.26 -4.32
CA ARG A 123 -2.44 26.85 -2.94
C ARG A 123 -1.08 27.44 -2.53
N PRO A 124 -1.02 28.23 -1.45
CA PRO A 124 0.24 28.83 -1.00
C PRO A 124 1.13 27.79 -0.30
N VAL A 125 2.43 28.06 -0.28
CA VAL A 125 3.44 27.28 0.44
C VAL A 125 3.84 28.01 1.72
N ILE A 126 4.01 27.33 2.84
CA ILE A 126 4.58 27.88 4.07
C ILE A 126 6.01 28.34 3.78
N GLU A 127 6.31 29.60 4.06
CA GLU A 127 7.64 30.20 3.88
C GLU A 127 8.40 30.25 5.21
N THR A 128 7.73 30.68 6.28
CA THR A 128 8.27 30.67 7.63
C THR A 128 7.26 30.06 8.59
N PHE A 129 7.74 29.38 9.63
CA PHE A 129 6.91 28.79 10.66
C PHE A 129 7.50 29.09 12.05
N ASN A 130 6.67 29.55 12.98
CA ASN A 130 7.05 29.77 14.36
C ASN A 130 6.50 28.65 15.25
N GLU A 131 7.40 27.83 15.80
CA GLU A 131 7.06 26.66 16.61
C GLU A 131 6.36 27.03 17.95
N HIS A 132 6.61 28.26 18.49
CA HIS A 132 6.08 28.65 19.80
C HIS A 132 4.57 28.94 19.77
N ASP A 133 4.09 29.53 18.68
CA ASP A 133 2.71 30.00 18.58
C ASP A 133 1.97 29.49 17.34
N ALA A 134 2.60 28.64 16.54
CA ALA A 134 2.07 28.09 15.30
C ALA A 134 1.62 29.17 14.29
N THR A 135 2.27 30.37 14.32
CA THR A 135 2.09 31.37 13.27
C THR A 135 3.00 31.06 12.08
N TYR A 136 2.56 31.46 10.91
CA TYR A 136 3.35 31.22 9.67
C TYR A 136 3.10 32.35 8.67
N THR A 137 4.07 32.51 7.77
CA THR A 137 3.90 33.28 6.53
C THR A 137 3.81 32.33 5.35
N THR A 138 3.25 32.80 4.25
CA THR A 138 3.14 32.00 3.04
C THR A 138 3.61 32.80 1.84
N ARG A 139 4.02 32.06 0.81
CA ARG A 139 4.31 32.56 -0.52
C ARG A 139 3.53 31.79 -1.58
N PRO A 140 3.35 32.30 -2.80
CA PRO A 140 2.83 31.52 -3.90
C PRO A 140 3.68 30.27 -4.17
N ALA A 141 3.03 29.15 -4.53
CA ALA A 141 3.74 27.99 -5.04
C ALA A 141 4.35 28.28 -6.41
N LYS A 142 5.49 27.64 -6.72
CA LYS A 142 6.18 27.81 -8.02
C LYS A 142 5.45 27.12 -9.18
N SER A 143 4.62 26.13 -8.88
CA SER A 143 3.79 25.38 -9.84
C SER A 143 2.51 24.92 -9.18
N GLU A 144 1.48 24.66 -9.96
CA GLU A 144 0.28 24.02 -9.46
C GLU A 144 0.54 22.54 -9.12
N MET A 145 -0.23 22.02 -8.15
CA MET A 145 -0.26 20.62 -7.79
C MET A 145 -0.95 19.81 -8.90
N THR A 146 -0.35 18.69 -9.33
CA THR A 146 -0.91 17.80 -10.35
C THR A 146 -1.44 16.49 -9.77
N ILE A 147 -2.19 15.73 -10.56
CA ILE A 147 -2.65 14.38 -10.21
C ILE A 147 -1.44 13.47 -9.88
N ARG A 148 -0.37 13.54 -10.66
CA ARG A 148 0.89 12.82 -10.39
C ARG A 148 1.46 13.18 -9.01
N HIS A 149 1.49 14.44 -8.65
CA HIS A 149 1.98 14.89 -7.34
C HIS A 149 1.14 14.31 -6.19
N LEU A 150 -0.19 14.16 -6.36
CA LEU A 150 -1.04 13.52 -5.38
C LEU A 150 -0.74 12.01 -5.26
N LEU A 151 -0.65 11.30 -6.39
CA LEU A 151 -0.37 9.85 -6.46
C LEU A 151 0.99 9.49 -5.87
N THR A 152 1.95 10.40 -5.91
CA THR A 152 3.34 10.18 -5.48
C THR A 152 3.68 10.78 -4.13
N HIS A 153 2.73 11.40 -3.44
CA HIS A 153 3.00 12.14 -2.20
C HIS A 153 4.06 13.27 -2.34
N THR A 154 4.12 13.89 -3.51
CA THR A 154 4.98 15.08 -3.76
C THR A 154 4.16 16.36 -3.92
N SER A 155 2.92 16.36 -3.50
CA SER A 155 1.98 17.48 -3.63
C SER A 155 2.29 18.67 -2.74
N GLY A 156 3.07 18.48 -1.66
CA GLY A 156 3.27 19.46 -0.58
C GLY A 156 2.21 19.41 0.51
N LEU A 157 1.13 18.66 0.36
CA LEU A 157 0.20 18.34 1.46
C LEU A 157 0.89 17.46 2.51
N SER A 158 0.35 17.40 3.75
CA SER A 158 0.87 16.54 4.80
C SER A 158 -0.24 16.02 5.71
N TYR A 159 0.16 15.19 6.69
CA TYR A 159 -0.66 14.77 7.82
C TYR A 159 -0.16 15.37 9.13
N PRO A 160 -1.04 15.60 10.12
CA PRO A 160 -0.63 16.09 11.44
C PRO A 160 0.30 15.11 12.18
N PHE A 161 0.19 13.82 11.95
CA PHE A 161 1.00 12.82 12.63
C PHE A 161 2.39 12.62 11.98
N THR A 162 2.65 13.25 10.81
CA THR A 162 3.92 13.20 10.10
C THR A 162 4.58 14.57 9.91
N SER A 163 3.96 15.67 10.36
CA SER A 163 4.51 17.02 10.29
C SER A 163 4.19 17.80 11.57
N PRO A 164 5.24 18.24 12.31
CA PRO A 164 5.07 19.11 13.47
C PRO A 164 4.32 20.40 13.14
N GLU A 165 4.59 21.03 11.99
CA GLU A 165 3.97 22.28 11.55
C GLU A 165 2.47 22.07 11.35
N VAL A 166 2.08 21.05 10.56
CA VAL A 166 0.68 20.72 10.29
C VAL A 166 -0.06 20.33 11.57
N PHE A 167 0.61 19.59 12.47
CA PHE A 167 0.04 19.27 13.78
C PHE A 167 -0.24 20.51 14.61
N ALA A 168 0.74 21.41 14.75
CA ALA A 168 0.59 22.65 15.54
C ALA A 168 -0.49 23.56 14.96
N ILE A 169 -0.53 23.76 13.64
CA ILE A 169 -1.56 24.54 12.95
C ILE A 169 -2.93 23.92 13.21
N GLN A 170 -3.07 22.60 13.05
CA GLN A 170 -4.35 21.91 13.28
C GLN A 170 -4.83 22.03 14.72
N GLN A 171 -3.93 21.91 15.71
CA GLN A 171 -4.31 22.07 17.13
C GLN A 171 -4.89 23.47 17.38
N LYS A 172 -4.34 24.49 16.75
CA LYS A 172 -4.76 25.87 16.89
C LYS A 172 -6.03 26.21 16.11
N THR A 173 -6.11 25.81 14.84
CA THR A 173 -7.14 26.27 13.89
C THR A 173 -8.29 25.28 13.72
N LYS A 174 -8.08 23.99 14.02
CA LYS A 174 -8.99 22.85 13.73
C LYS A 174 -9.24 22.64 12.23
N GLN A 175 -8.46 23.29 11.37
CA GLN A 175 -8.57 23.20 9.92
C GLN A 175 -8.26 21.79 9.41
N ASP A 176 -8.91 21.38 8.33
CA ASP A 176 -8.61 20.11 7.66
C ASP A 176 -7.20 20.20 7.02
N PRO A 177 -6.32 19.21 7.22
CA PRO A 177 -4.98 19.21 6.62
C PRO A 177 -4.97 19.38 5.10
N ARG A 178 -6.04 18.97 4.41
CA ARG A 178 -6.19 19.16 2.96
C ARG A 178 -6.38 20.62 2.55
N GLU A 179 -6.82 21.46 3.47
CA GLU A 179 -7.08 22.89 3.25
C GLU A 179 -5.92 23.79 3.71
N MET A 180 -4.95 23.22 4.43
CA MET A 180 -3.78 23.96 4.93
C MET A 180 -2.81 24.35 3.80
N PRO A 181 -1.96 25.38 3.99
CA PRO A 181 -0.86 25.65 3.08
C PRO A 181 0.04 24.44 2.88
N LEU A 182 0.70 24.38 1.73
CA LEU A 182 1.62 23.31 1.40
C LEU A 182 2.93 23.46 2.20
N LEU A 183 3.59 22.35 2.52
CA LEU A 183 4.91 22.34 3.19
C LEU A 183 6.06 22.57 2.21
N SER A 184 5.86 22.32 0.92
CA SER A 184 6.86 22.46 -0.13
C SER A 184 6.20 22.76 -1.47
N ASP A 185 6.98 23.29 -2.41
CA ASP A 185 6.52 23.38 -3.79
C ASP A 185 6.20 21.99 -4.35
N PRO A 186 5.06 21.81 -5.07
CA PRO A 186 4.71 20.53 -5.66
C PRO A 186 5.84 19.95 -6.52
N GLY A 187 6.09 18.65 -6.37
CA GLY A 187 7.13 17.92 -7.11
C GLY A 187 8.55 18.01 -6.51
N THR A 188 8.79 18.84 -5.47
CA THR A 188 10.15 19.09 -4.98
C THR A 188 10.57 18.21 -3.80
N ARG A 189 9.61 17.68 -3.06
CA ARG A 189 9.85 16.86 -1.86
C ARG A 189 8.78 15.78 -1.73
N TRP A 190 9.17 14.60 -1.26
CA TRP A 190 8.23 13.57 -0.85
C TRP A 190 7.77 13.83 0.59
N VAL A 191 6.45 13.94 0.79
CA VAL A 191 5.83 14.14 2.11
C VAL A 191 4.58 13.28 2.19
N TYR A 192 4.57 12.29 3.08
CA TYR A 192 3.40 11.46 3.26
C TYR A 192 2.19 12.27 3.73
N SER A 193 1.06 12.14 3.04
CA SER A 193 0.01 13.14 3.14
C SER A 193 -1.41 12.61 2.88
N ALA A 194 -2.39 13.48 3.10
CA ALA A 194 -3.78 13.30 2.72
C ALA A 194 -4.04 13.40 1.20
N SER A 195 -2.99 13.38 0.38
CA SER A 195 -3.10 13.48 -1.09
C SER A 195 -4.10 12.48 -1.68
N THR A 196 -4.09 11.24 -1.19
CA THR A 196 -4.99 10.20 -1.72
C THR A 196 -6.45 10.43 -1.31
N SER A 197 -6.72 11.18 -0.24
CA SER A 197 -8.07 11.65 0.06
C SER A 197 -8.59 12.58 -1.03
N VAL A 198 -7.72 13.47 -1.53
CA VAL A 198 -8.04 14.36 -2.67
C VAL A 198 -8.26 13.54 -3.95
N LEU A 199 -7.46 12.49 -4.17
CA LEU A 199 -7.69 11.56 -5.29
C LEU A 199 -9.06 10.87 -5.19
N GLY A 200 -9.50 10.50 -3.99
CA GLY A 200 -10.85 9.97 -3.76
C GLY A 200 -11.94 10.94 -4.21
N GLU A 201 -11.81 12.23 -3.89
CA GLU A 201 -12.73 13.27 -4.36
C GLU A 201 -12.74 13.39 -5.91
N ILE A 202 -11.58 13.21 -6.54
CA ILE A 202 -11.46 13.19 -8.01
C ILE A 202 -12.15 11.96 -8.60
N VAL A 203 -11.98 10.78 -7.97
CA VAL A 203 -12.72 9.57 -8.39
C VAL A 203 -14.22 9.82 -8.36
N GLU A 204 -14.75 10.35 -7.26
CA GLU A 204 -16.18 10.67 -7.14
C GLU A 204 -16.65 11.69 -8.19
N LYS A 205 -15.87 12.76 -8.37
CA LYS A 205 -16.18 13.82 -9.34
C LYS A 205 -16.25 13.31 -10.77
N LEU A 206 -15.28 12.50 -11.19
CA LEU A 206 -15.15 12.05 -12.58
C LEU A 206 -15.97 10.81 -12.90
N SER A 207 -16.25 9.97 -11.92
CA SER A 207 -17.11 8.80 -12.08
C SER A 207 -18.60 9.14 -11.96
N GLY A 208 -18.94 10.16 -11.19
CA GLY A 208 -20.32 10.49 -10.80
C GLY A 208 -20.88 9.53 -9.74
N GLN A 209 -20.02 8.72 -9.11
CA GLN A 209 -20.38 7.74 -8.08
C GLN A 209 -19.62 8.05 -6.79
N GLY A 210 -20.18 7.70 -5.62
CA GLY A 210 -19.39 7.65 -4.39
C GLY A 210 -18.28 6.60 -4.51
N ILE A 211 -17.13 6.84 -3.84
CA ILE A 211 -15.93 5.99 -3.98
C ILE A 211 -16.20 4.52 -3.61
N GLU A 212 -17.02 4.23 -2.59
CA GLU A 212 -17.41 2.85 -2.25
C GLU A 212 -18.11 2.15 -3.43
N ALA A 213 -19.09 2.83 -4.06
CA ALA A 213 -19.83 2.27 -5.18
C ALA A 213 -18.92 2.03 -6.39
N PHE A 214 -18.02 2.99 -6.65
CA PHE A 214 -17.02 2.87 -7.72
C PHE A 214 -16.07 1.70 -7.48
N ASP A 215 -15.48 1.60 -6.29
CA ASP A 215 -14.54 0.53 -5.96
C ASP A 215 -15.20 -0.85 -5.96
N GLN A 216 -16.44 -0.95 -5.45
CA GLN A 216 -17.24 -2.18 -5.50
C GLN A 216 -17.49 -2.64 -6.95
N GLU A 217 -17.89 -1.73 -7.83
CA GLU A 217 -18.20 -2.06 -9.21
C GLU A 217 -16.97 -2.38 -10.03
N ARG A 218 -15.92 -1.57 -9.90
CA ARG A 218 -14.79 -1.56 -10.81
C ARG A 218 -13.59 -2.38 -10.34
N ILE A 219 -13.47 -2.62 -9.03
CA ILE A 219 -12.32 -3.28 -8.42
C ILE A 219 -12.74 -4.52 -7.64
N PHE A 220 -13.57 -4.37 -6.59
CA PHE A 220 -13.77 -5.46 -5.65
C PHE A 220 -14.55 -6.63 -6.25
N ARG A 221 -15.69 -6.39 -6.90
CA ARG A 221 -16.45 -7.46 -7.57
C ARG A 221 -15.67 -8.15 -8.69
N PRO A 222 -15.00 -7.45 -9.60
CA PRO A 222 -14.16 -8.09 -10.61
C PRO A 222 -13.05 -8.96 -10.04
N LEU A 223 -12.43 -8.55 -8.91
CA LEU A 223 -11.37 -9.31 -8.25
C LEU A 223 -11.88 -10.38 -7.28
N GLY A 224 -13.21 -10.45 -7.03
CA GLY A 224 -13.78 -11.35 -6.06
C GLY A 224 -13.48 -11.01 -4.60
N MET A 225 -13.19 -9.72 -4.30
CA MET A 225 -12.90 -9.20 -2.96
C MET A 225 -14.19 -8.94 -2.19
N VAL A 226 -14.87 -10.02 -1.81
CA VAL A 226 -16.24 -9.97 -1.25
C VAL A 226 -16.31 -9.41 0.18
N ASP A 227 -15.20 -9.37 0.85
CA ASP A 227 -15.07 -8.89 2.24
C ASP A 227 -14.35 -7.54 2.36
N THR A 228 -14.14 -6.87 1.22
CA THR A 228 -13.50 -5.55 1.18
C THR A 228 -14.55 -4.46 0.97
N SER A 229 -14.59 -3.48 1.88
CA SER A 229 -15.55 -2.36 1.82
C SER A 229 -15.17 -1.24 2.79
N TYR A 230 -15.72 -0.04 2.58
CA TYR A 230 -15.66 1.05 3.57
C TYR A 230 -16.71 0.88 4.67
N TYR A 231 -17.81 0.18 4.39
CA TYR A 231 -18.88 -0.06 5.35
C TYR A 231 -18.95 -1.55 5.70
N VAL A 232 -18.71 -1.88 6.96
CA VAL A 232 -18.86 -3.27 7.43
C VAL A 232 -20.34 -3.59 7.57
N PRO A 233 -20.89 -4.50 6.78
CA PRO A 233 -22.28 -4.94 6.94
C PRO A 233 -22.51 -5.52 8.34
N ALA A 234 -23.71 -5.33 8.88
CA ALA A 234 -24.05 -5.74 10.26
C ALA A 234 -23.75 -7.22 10.52
N GLU A 235 -24.05 -8.08 9.55
CA GLU A 235 -23.80 -9.52 9.60
C GLU A 235 -22.32 -9.91 9.60
N LYS A 236 -21.43 -9.01 9.17
CA LYS A 236 -19.98 -9.22 9.16
C LYS A 236 -19.26 -8.60 10.37
N THR A 237 -19.95 -7.80 11.18
CA THR A 237 -19.33 -7.06 12.30
C THR A 237 -18.66 -7.98 13.32
N ALA A 238 -19.22 -9.18 13.53
CA ALA A 238 -18.64 -10.19 14.43
C ALA A 238 -17.26 -10.69 13.99
N ARG A 239 -16.89 -10.50 12.72
CA ARG A 239 -15.58 -10.86 12.16
C ARG A 239 -14.54 -9.74 12.28
N LEU A 240 -14.92 -8.55 12.75
CA LEU A 240 -14.02 -7.40 12.83
C LEU A 240 -13.06 -7.55 14.00
N VAL A 241 -11.75 -7.49 13.72
CA VAL A 241 -10.70 -7.66 14.73
C VAL A 241 -10.65 -6.47 15.68
N THR A 242 -10.36 -6.73 16.96
CA THR A 242 -10.13 -5.72 17.98
C THR A 242 -8.77 -5.03 17.78
N VAL A 243 -8.77 -3.71 17.86
CA VAL A 243 -7.53 -2.91 17.85
C VAL A 243 -6.86 -2.97 19.21
N HIS A 244 -5.56 -3.18 19.23
CA HIS A 244 -4.75 -3.11 20.45
C HIS A 244 -3.73 -1.97 20.34
N ARG A 245 -3.28 -1.50 21.50
CA ARG A 245 -2.14 -0.57 21.60
C ARG A 245 -1.06 -1.21 22.46
N ARG A 246 0.18 -1.09 22.00
CA ARG A 246 1.34 -1.44 22.81
C ARG A 246 1.65 -0.30 23.75
N GLU A 247 1.62 -0.61 25.03
CA GLU A 247 2.01 0.27 26.12
C GLU A 247 3.18 -0.39 26.89
N GLU A 248 3.75 0.30 27.87
CA GLU A 248 4.85 -0.23 28.68
C GLU A 248 4.49 -1.53 29.40
N THR A 249 3.23 -1.66 29.79
CA THR A 249 2.71 -2.85 30.51
C THR A 249 2.31 -3.99 29.57
N GLY A 250 2.43 -3.82 28.26
CA GLY A 250 2.05 -4.81 27.24
C GLY A 250 0.98 -4.32 26.25
N LEU A 251 0.22 -5.26 25.71
CA LEU A 251 -0.87 -4.95 24.80
C LEU A 251 -2.15 -4.64 25.57
N VAL A 252 -2.73 -3.48 25.30
CA VAL A 252 -4.04 -3.07 25.84
C VAL A 252 -5.04 -2.87 24.72
N GLU A 253 -6.31 -3.18 24.97
CA GLU A 253 -7.36 -2.94 23.99
C GLU A 253 -7.54 -1.43 23.77
N ALA A 254 -7.57 -1.00 22.51
CA ALA A 254 -7.81 0.38 22.12
C ALA A 254 -9.29 0.57 21.75
N PRO A 255 -9.82 1.83 21.75
CA PRO A 255 -11.15 2.11 21.24
C PRO A 255 -11.33 1.51 19.84
N ASN A 256 -12.39 0.74 19.67
CA ASN A 256 -12.66 -0.06 18.49
C ASN A 256 -14.07 0.27 17.94
N PRO A 257 -14.27 1.43 17.31
CA PRO A 257 -15.57 1.80 16.78
C PRO A 257 -16.01 0.76 15.74
N ALA A 258 -17.20 0.22 15.92
CA ALA A 258 -17.74 -0.86 15.07
C ALA A 258 -17.99 -0.40 13.63
N THR A 259 -18.19 0.90 13.42
CA THR A 259 -18.51 1.47 12.10
C THR A 259 -17.73 2.75 11.87
N TYR A 260 -17.25 2.95 10.66
CA TYR A 260 -16.87 4.27 10.18
C TYR A 260 -18.16 5.06 9.95
N THR A 261 -18.46 5.99 10.84
CA THR A 261 -19.57 6.94 10.67
C THR A 261 -19.15 8.23 9.96
N ALA A 262 -17.85 8.35 9.68
CA ALA A 262 -17.27 9.50 9.02
C ALA A 262 -17.38 9.39 7.48
N THR A 263 -17.25 10.53 6.81
CA THR A 263 -17.12 10.62 5.36
C THR A 263 -16.06 9.64 4.86
N VAL A 264 -16.43 8.79 3.89
CA VAL A 264 -15.51 7.87 3.24
C VAL A 264 -14.41 8.67 2.56
N ARG A 265 -13.17 8.26 2.73
CA ARG A 265 -12.00 8.93 2.17
C ARG A 265 -11.12 7.93 1.44
N GLY A 266 -10.63 8.32 0.27
CA GLY A 266 -9.74 7.49 -0.54
C GLY A 266 -8.37 7.17 0.08
N ASP A 267 -8.00 7.80 1.19
CA ASP A 267 -6.69 7.61 1.84
C ASP A 267 -6.71 6.59 3.00
N GLY A 268 -7.89 6.05 3.33
CA GLY A 268 -8.08 5.09 4.40
C GLY A 268 -9.55 4.71 4.56
N GLY A 269 -9.85 3.78 5.47
CA GLY A 269 -11.21 3.43 5.81
C GLY A 269 -11.67 2.07 5.31
N LEU A 270 -10.97 1.44 4.39
CA LEU A 270 -11.30 0.07 3.99
C LEU A 270 -11.05 -0.91 5.13
N VAL A 271 -11.96 -1.86 5.24
CA VAL A 271 -11.73 -3.14 5.88
C VAL A 271 -11.53 -4.19 4.79
N SER A 272 -10.74 -5.23 5.10
CA SER A 272 -10.46 -6.30 4.15
C SER A 272 -10.01 -7.56 4.88
N THR A 273 -9.90 -8.67 4.17
CA THR A 273 -9.24 -9.91 4.60
C THR A 273 -7.89 -10.07 3.91
N ALA A 274 -7.04 -10.95 4.45
CA ALA A 274 -5.77 -11.27 3.80
C ALA A 274 -5.98 -11.91 2.40
N SER A 275 -7.03 -12.71 2.23
CA SER A 275 -7.36 -13.38 0.96
C SER A 275 -7.82 -12.38 -0.10
N ASP A 276 -8.68 -11.42 0.27
CA ASP A 276 -9.13 -10.37 -0.66
C ASP A 276 -7.96 -9.49 -1.10
N TYR A 277 -7.11 -9.09 -0.15
CA TYR A 277 -5.95 -8.27 -0.50
C TYR A 277 -4.91 -9.04 -1.30
N ALA A 278 -4.76 -10.36 -1.09
CA ALA A 278 -3.93 -11.22 -1.94
C ALA A 278 -4.45 -11.24 -3.39
N ALA A 279 -5.77 -11.27 -3.61
CA ALA A 279 -6.35 -11.14 -4.95
C ALA A 279 -6.02 -9.79 -5.61
N PHE A 280 -6.02 -8.70 -4.81
CA PHE A 280 -5.56 -7.39 -5.28
C PHE A 280 -4.08 -7.42 -5.71
N LEU A 281 -3.20 -8.08 -4.93
CA LEU A 281 -1.78 -8.21 -5.29
C LEU A 281 -1.56 -9.07 -6.56
N GLN A 282 -2.38 -10.12 -6.74
CA GLN A 282 -2.32 -10.95 -7.96
C GLN A 282 -2.65 -10.16 -9.23
N LEU A 283 -3.49 -9.14 -9.16
CA LEU A 283 -3.73 -8.22 -10.29
C LEU A 283 -2.42 -7.59 -10.78
N PHE A 284 -1.56 -7.15 -9.86
CA PHE A 284 -0.27 -6.55 -10.19
C PHE A 284 0.75 -7.58 -10.68
N LEU A 285 0.78 -8.77 -10.08
CA LEU A 285 1.62 -9.88 -10.55
C LEU A 285 1.24 -10.38 -11.95
N ASN A 286 -0.01 -10.16 -12.36
CA ASN A 286 -0.55 -10.48 -13.68
C ASN A 286 -0.65 -9.24 -14.60
N GLU A 287 0.15 -8.20 -14.33
CA GLU A 287 0.24 -7.01 -15.17
C GLU A 287 -1.13 -6.37 -15.51
N GLY A 288 -2.03 -6.34 -14.52
CA GLY A 288 -3.36 -5.71 -14.62
C GLY A 288 -4.49 -6.62 -15.07
N SER A 289 -4.23 -7.92 -15.18
CA SER A 289 -5.25 -8.92 -15.54
C SER A 289 -5.60 -9.80 -14.34
N TRP A 290 -6.85 -10.24 -14.26
CA TRP A 290 -7.36 -11.14 -13.26
C TRP A 290 -8.28 -12.18 -13.90
N ARG A 291 -7.94 -13.47 -13.80
CA ARG A 291 -8.73 -14.59 -14.34
C ARG A 291 -9.21 -14.36 -15.78
N GLY A 292 -8.35 -13.82 -16.62
CA GLY A 292 -8.66 -13.54 -18.03
C GLY A 292 -9.38 -12.23 -18.31
N GLN A 293 -9.70 -11.43 -17.28
CA GLN A 293 -10.24 -10.10 -17.42
C GLN A 293 -9.14 -9.05 -17.17
N THR A 294 -8.95 -8.12 -18.11
CA THR A 294 -8.03 -6.99 -17.93
C THR A 294 -8.76 -5.84 -17.25
N LEU A 295 -8.31 -5.46 -16.05
CA LEU A 295 -8.82 -4.32 -15.30
C LEU A 295 -8.03 -3.04 -15.61
N LEU A 296 -6.73 -3.20 -15.86
CA LEU A 296 -5.82 -2.11 -16.23
C LEU A 296 -4.78 -2.64 -17.21
N LYS A 297 -4.31 -1.79 -18.12
CA LYS A 297 -3.28 -2.20 -19.10
C LYS A 297 -1.91 -2.38 -18.44
N PRO A 298 -1.04 -3.25 -19.00
CA PRO A 298 0.31 -3.45 -18.45
C PRO A 298 1.13 -2.16 -18.33
N ASP A 299 0.99 -1.23 -19.28
CA ASP A 299 1.69 0.05 -19.26
C ASP A 299 1.29 0.91 -18.04
N SER A 300 0.00 0.89 -17.69
CA SER A 300 -0.49 1.61 -16.51
C SER A 300 -0.02 0.96 -15.21
N ILE A 301 0.02 -0.37 -15.15
CA ILE A 301 0.63 -1.10 -14.02
C ILE A 301 2.10 -0.71 -13.88
N ARG A 302 2.85 -0.67 -14.98
CA ARG A 302 4.26 -0.26 -14.98
C ARG A 302 4.44 1.16 -14.48
N LEU A 303 3.57 2.11 -14.87
CA LEU A 303 3.58 3.46 -14.32
C LEU A 303 3.35 3.47 -12.80
N MET A 304 2.43 2.64 -12.30
CA MET A 304 2.16 2.54 -10.86
C MET A 304 3.34 1.99 -10.06
N THR A 305 4.11 1.06 -10.64
CA THR A 305 5.10 0.25 -9.93
C THR A 305 6.56 0.64 -10.24
N THR A 306 6.78 1.76 -10.93
CA THR A 306 8.11 2.31 -11.21
C THR A 306 8.27 3.72 -10.67
N ASN A 307 9.53 4.19 -10.58
CA ASN A 307 9.85 5.53 -10.06
C ASN A 307 9.13 6.64 -10.84
N GLN A 308 8.28 7.42 -10.17
CA GLN A 308 7.54 8.56 -10.70
C GLN A 308 7.94 9.90 -10.03
N ILE A 309 8.94 9.87 -9.14
CA ILE A 309 9.43 11.07 -8.41
C ILE A 309 10.83 11.52 -8.83
N GLY A 310 11.37 10.93 -9.92
CA GLY A 310 12.67 11.30 -10.47
C GLY A 310 13.82 11.19 -9.46
N SER A 311 14.52 12.30 -9.21
CA SER A 311 15.62 12.35 -8.24
C SER A 311 15.16 12.43 -6.78
N VAL A 312 13.92 12.84 -6.50
CA VAL A 312 13.36 12.88 -5.15
C VAL A 312 13.38 11.46 -4.57
N VAL A 313 13.56 11.36 -3.26
CA VAL A 313 13.54 10.09 -2.51
C VAL A 313 12.47 10.14 -1.43
N VAL A 314 12.06 8.95 -0.96
CA VAL A 314 11.20 8.84 0.22
C VAL A 314 11.93 9.40 1.44
N ASP A 315 11.29 10.27 2.19
CA ASP A 315 11.81 10.81 3.46
C ASP A 315 11.39 9.96 4.65
N GLU A 316 12.15 10.07 5.74
CA GLU A 316 11.74 9.53 7.03
C GLU A 316 10.47 10.23 7.53
N MET A 317 9.51 9.46 8.02
CA MET A 317 8.32 10.02 8.66
C MET A 317 8.53 10.12 10.17
N PRO A 318 8.53 11.34 10.73
CA PRO A 318 8.72 11.55 12.17
C PRO A 318 7.51 11.06 12.99
N ALA A 319 7.77 10.74 14.26
CA ALA A 319 6.74 10.37 15.23
C ALA A 319 6.15 11.60 15.94
N VAL A 320 5.38 12.41 15.23
CA VAL A 320 4.78 13.64 15.81
C VAL A 320 3.75 13.30 16.89
N ILE A 321 3.02 12.20 16.72
CA ILE A 321 2.06 11.67 17.69
C ILE A 321 2.48 10.24 18.07
N PRO A 322 3.34 10.04 19.10
CA PRO A 322 3.94 8.72 19.40
C PRO A 322 2.93 7.61 19.69
N ARG A 323 1.75 7.95 20.22
CA ARG A 323 0.66 6.96 20.43
C ARG A 323 0.05 6.44 19.12
N THR A 324 0.26 7.15 18.03
CA THR A 324 -0.26 6.82 16.69
C THR A 324 0.78 6.12 15.84
N SER A 325 2.01 6.66 15.81
CA SER A 325 3.09 6.19 14.96
C SER A 325 4.44 6.36 15.64
N ALA A 326 5.29 5.36 15.53
CA ALA A 326 6.73 5.51 15.74
C ALA A 326 7.38 6.17 14.50
N VAL A 327 8.66 6.49 14.59
CA VAL A 327 9.45 6.94 13.42
C VAL A 327 9.45 5.84 12.36
N PHE A 328 9.21 6.22 11.11
CA PHE A 328 9.19 5.29 9.98
C PHE A 328 10.37 5.58 9.05
N PRO A 329 11.52 4.93 9.26
CA PRO A 329 12.73 5.13 8.47
C PRO A 329 12.81 4.24 7.22
N PHE A 330 11.82 3.38 6.97
CA PHE A 330 11.86 2.36 5.93
C PHE A 330 12.06 2.95 4.54
N GLY A 331 13.23 2.69 3.95
CA GLY A 331 13.60 3.20 2.64
C GLY A 331 13.95 4.68 2.56
N ALA A 332 13.94 5.41 3.69
CA ALA A 332 14.27 6.84 3.72
C ALA A 332 15.66 7.14 3.12
N GLY A 333 15.73 8.19 2.32
CA GLY A 333 16.93 8.62 1.62
C GLY A 333 17.35 7.74 0.42
N LYS A 334 16.61 6.69 0.11
CA LYS A 334 16.97 5.71 -0.93
C LYS A 334 15.80 5.33 -1.83
N ASP A 335 14.66 4.98 -1.24
CA ASP A 335 13.52 4.47 -1.99
C ASP A 335 12.88 5.54 -2.86
N LYS A 336 12.22 5.07 -3.88
CA LYS A 336 11.41 5.87 -4.78
C LYS A 336 9.93 5.65 -4.52
N PHE A 337 9.10 6.38 -5.25
CA PHE A 337 7.66 6.22 -5.18
C PHE A 337 7.07 6.14 -6.58
N GLY A 338 6.17 5.19 -6.76
CA GLY A 338 5.35 5.05 -7.95
C GLY A 338 4.00 5.73 -7.77
N LEU A 339 2.99 5.33 -8.55
CA LEU A 339 1.65 5.88 -8.40
C LEU A 339 0.87 5.07 -7.34
N GLY A 340 1.12 5.38 -6.06
CA GLY A 340 0.49 4.76 -4.90
C GLY A 340 1.33 3.73 -4.15
N PHE A 341 2.58 3.48 -4.55
CA PHE A 341 3.48 2.50 -3.94
C PHE A 341 4.87 3.08 -3.69
N GLN A 342 5.44 2.73 -2.54
CA GLN A 342 6.88 2.87 -2.31
C GLN A 342 7.63 1.77 -3.04
N ILE A 343 8.72 2.13 -3.72
CA ILE A 343 9.55 1.23 -4.55
C ILE A 343 10.88 1.00 -3.89
N THR A 344 11.21 -0.25 -3.62
CA THR A 344 12.50 -0.66 -3.06
C THR A 344 13.62 -0.46 -4.07
N MET A 345 14.67 0.31 -3.70
CA MET A 345 15.76 0.67 -4.59
C MET A 345 17.13 0.08 -4.22
N THR A 346 17.25 -0.58 -3.09
CA THR A 346 18.55 -1.06 -2.59
C THR A 346 18.48 -2.53 -2.21
N GLU A 347 19.33 -3.34 -2.83
CA GLU A 347 19.54 -4.75 -2.45
C GLU A 347 20.16 -4.88 -1.06
N GLY A 348 19.95 -6.06 -0.44
CA GLY A 348 20.62 -6.45 0.81
C GLY A 348 20.36 -5.49 1.96
N ARG A 349 19.15 -4.96 2.06
CA ARG A 349 18.79 -4.11 3.21
C ARG A 349 18.78 -4.93 4.48
N PRO A 350 19.34 -4.40 5.58
CA PRO A 350 19.33 -5.11 6.86
C PRO A 350 17.92 -5.37 7.40
N MET A 351 16.88 -4.84 6.76
CA MET A 351 15.52 -4.83 7.28
C MET A 351 14.51 -5.64 6.46
N HIS A 352 14.89 -6.21 5.30
CA HIS A 352 14.01 -7.03 4.47
C HIS A 352 14.78 -7.92 3.50
N GLU A 353 14.11 -8.97 3.01
CA GLU A 353 14.65 -9.97 2.08
C GLU A 353 14.15 -9.75 0.64
N ARG A 354 13.20 -8.84 0.43
CA ARG A 354 12.60 -8.59 -0.90
C ARG A 354 13.57 -7.93 -1.87
N GLY A 355 13.46 -8.28 -3.16
CA GLY A 355 14.30 -7.80 -4.25
C GLY A 355 14.13 -6.31 -4.54
N VAL A 356 15.10 -5.74 -5.25
CA VAL A 356 14.99 -4.38 -5.83
C VAL A 356 13.84 -4.33 -6.81
N GLY A 357 13.10 -3.23 -6.81
CA GLY A 357 11.87 -3.10 -7.61
C GLY A 357 10.62 -3.65 -6.93
N SER A 358 10.74 -4.28 -5.76
CA SER A 358 9.58 -4.61 -4.95
C SER A 358 8.81 -3.35 -4.57
N TYR A 359 7.49 -3.43 -4.54
CA TYR A 359 6.64 -2.30 -4.19
C TYR A 359 5.69 -2.64 -3.04
N THR A 360 5.45 -1.66 -2.19
CA THR A 360 4.83 -1.86 -0.88
C THR A 360 4.07 -0.63 -0.40
N TRP A 361 3.21 -0.83 0.56
CA TRP A 361 2.73 0.18 1.50
C TRP A 361 2.25 -0.51 2.79
N ALA A 362 1.72 0.30 3.74
CA ALA A 362 1.28 -0.21 5.03
C ALA A 362 0.07 0.57 5.56
N GLY A 363 -0.60 0.00 6.56
CA GLY A 363 -1.66 0.63 7.32
C GLY A 363 -1.26 0.91 8.77
N ILE A 364 -1.82 1.95 9.35
CA ILE A 364 -1.44 2.48 10.67
C ILE A 364 -1.56 1.46 11.82
N ASN A 365 -2.33 0.40 11.63
CA ASN A 365 -2.49 -0.68 12.61
C ASN A 365 -1.46 -1.81 12.43
N ASN A 366 -0.31 -1.56 11.80
CA ASN A 366 0.70 -2.54 11.42
C ASN A 366 0.11 -3.64 10.51
N THR A 367 -0.66 -3.23 9.53
CA THR A 367 -1.02 -4.03 8.38
C THR A 367 -0.03 -3.72 7.25
N HIS A 368 0.51 -4.75 6.60
CA HIS A 368 1.57 -4.61 5.60
C HIS A 368 1.28 -5.49 4.40
N PHE A 369 1.74 -5.06 3.24
CA PHE A 369 1.84 -5.88 2.05
C PHE A 369 3.08 -5.51 1.25
N TRP A 370 3.52 -6.42 0.41
CA TRP A 370 4.47 -6.13 -0.66
C TRP A 370 4.25 -7.06 -1.83
N VAL A 371 4.68 -6.61 -2.99
CA VAL A 371 4.82 -7.42 -4.18
C VAL A 371 6.27 -7.41 -4.59
N ASP A 372 6.82 -8.58 -4.81
CA ASP A 372 8.17 -8.80 -5.29
C ASP A 372 8.09 -9.39 -6.71
N PRO A 373 8.24 -8.56 -7.75
CA PRO A 373 8.12 -9.02 -9.12
C PRO A 373 9.29 -9.90 -9.56
N GLU A 374 10.48 -9.77 -8.94
CA GLU A 374 11.65 -10.60 -9.22
C GLU A 374 11.40 -12.04 -8.77
N ASN A 375 10.85 -12.22 -7.59
CA ASN A 375 10.50 -13.53 -7.03
C ASN A 375 9.07 -13.98 -7.38
N GLY A 376 8.29 -13.15 -8.07
CA GLY A 376 6.94 -13.48 -8.53
C GLY A 376 5.92 -13.70 -7.41
N ILE A 377 6.09 -13.08 -6.27
CA ILE A 377 5.21 -13.24 -5.10
C ILE A 377 4.58 -11.93 -4.63
N GLY A 378 3.41 -12.06 -4.02
CA GLY A 378 2.77 -11.04 -3.21
C GLY A 378 2.56 -11.55 -1.79
N VAL A 379 2.75 -10.69 -0.81
CA VAL A 379 2.62 -11.04 0.61
C VAL A 379 1.71 -10.04 1.32
N VAL A 380 0.86 -10.56 2.19
CA VAL A 380 -0.03 -9.78 3.06
C VAL A 380 0.21 -10.21 4.50
N PHE A 381 0.39 -9.23 5.39
CA PHE A 381 0.61 -9.45 6.82
C PHE A 381 -0.30 -8.50 7.60
N LEU A 382 -1.33 -9.03 8.26
CA LEU A 382 -2.36 -8.24 8.93
C LEU A 382 -2.35 -8.46 10.43
N THR A 383 -2.00 -7.43 11.19
CA THR A 383 -2.25 -7.32 12.62
C THR A 383 -3.18 -6.12 12.89
N GLN A 384 -3.52 -5.86 14.16
CA GLN A 384 -4.27 -4.66 14.54
C GLN A 384 -3.65 -4.05 15.81
N VAL A 385 -2.41 -3.55 15.69
CA VAL A 385 -1.62 -3.04 16.80
C VAL A 385 -1.14 -1.61 16.53
N LEU A 386 -1.37 -0.70 17.47
CA LEU A 386 -0.79 0.65 17.52
C LEU A 386 0.38 0.67 18.53
N PRO A 387 1.31 1.62 18.45
CA PRO A 387 1.50 2.56 17.34
C PRO A 387 2.01 1.85 16.08
N PHE A 388 1.79 2.49 14.94
CA PHE A 388 2.39 2.05 13.68
C PHE A 388 3.91 1.98 13.79
N TYR A 389 4.49 0.99 13.16
CA TYR A 389 5.93 0.77 13.08
C TYR A 389 6.62 0.57 14.45
N ASN A 390 5.88 0.13 15.48
CA ASN A 390 6.53 -0.22 16.74
C ASN A 390 7.51 -1.39 16.55
N ALA A 391 8.63 -1.35 17.28
CA ALA A 391 9.75 -2.27 17.08
C ALA A 391 9.37 -3.75 17.17
N VAL A 392 8.44 -4.09 18.08
CA VAL A 392 8.01 -5.49 18.29
C VAL A 392 7.20 -6.02 17.11
N SER A 393 6.19 -5.27 16.64
CA SER A 393 5.40 -5.68 15.47
C SER A 393 6.27 -5.77 14.22
N MET A 394 7.23 -4.86 14.06
CA MET A 394 8.17 -4.88 12.94
C MET A 394 9.14 -6.04 12.99
N ASP A 395 9.57 -6.47 14.18
CA ASP A 395 10.41 -7.64 14.35
C ASP A 395 9.65 -8.92 13.96
N VAL A 396 8.39 -9.06 14.39
CA VAL A 396 7.54 -10.19 13.99
C VAL A 396 7.38 -10.24 12.46
N MET A 397 7.08 -9.10 11.82
CA MET A 397 6.94 -9.03 10.37
C MET A 397 8.23 -9.44 9.65
N ARG A 398 9.40 -8.95 10.12
CA ARG A 398 10.71 -9.31 9.53
C ARG A 398 11.04 -10.78 9.66
N ARG A 399 10.77 -11.39 10.80
CA ARG A 399 10.96 -12.84 11.00
C ARG A 399 10.06 -13.65 10.08
N PHE A 400 8.81 -13.20 9.87
CA PHE A 400 7.91 -13.82 8.91
C PHE A 400 8.40 -13.64 7.48
N GLU A 401 8.80 -12.42 7.08
CA GLU A 401 9.38 -12.15 5.76
C GLU A 401 10.59 -13.05 5.49
N LYS A 402 11.53 -13.15 6.43
CA LYS A 402 12.69 -14.02 6.33
C LYS A 402 12.28 -15.48 6.10
N ALA A 403 11.31 -15.99 6.88
CA ALA A 403 10.83 -17.36 6.70
C ALA A 403 10.20 -17.61 5.33
N VAL A 404 9.54 -16.61 4.73
CA VAL A 404 9.02 -16.70 3.35
C VAL A 404 10.17 -16.88 2.36
N TYR A 405 11.18 -16.00 2.40
CA TYR A 405 12.25 -16.00 1.39
C TYR A 405 13.26 -17.14 1.54
N GLU A 406 13.53 -17.61 2.76
CA GLU A 406 14.41 -18.78 2.99
C GLU A 406 13.84 -20.08 2.40
N HIS A 407 12.53 -20.13 2.15
CA HIS A 407 11.82 -21.34 1.70
C HIS A 407 11.08 -21.15 0.35
N LEU A 408 11.26 -20.04 -0.30
CA LEU A 408 10.73 -19.80 -1.64
C LEU A 408 11.54 -20.60 -2.67
N LYS A 409 10.84 -21.28 -3.59
CA LYS A 409 11.44 -22.12 -4.66
C LYS A 409 10.99 -21.64 -6.02
#